data_0a437399cf65ffda48a65eb9e53e195d
#
_entry.id   0a437399cf65ffda48a65eb9e53e195d
#
_cell.length_a   1.000
_cell.length_b   1.000
_cell.length_c   1.000
_cell.angle_alpha   90.00
_cell.angle_beta   90.00
_cell.angle_gamma   90.00
#
_symmetry.space_group_name_H-M   'P 1'
#
loop_
_entity.id
_entity.type
_entity.pdbx_description
1 polymer ?
#
loop_
_entity_poly.entity_id
_entity_poly.type
_entity_poly.pdbx_seq_one_letter_code
_entity_poly.pdbx_strand_id
1 'polypeptide(L)'
;MTESSPTTGAATTPAPGTYRLDPGRSTVKADGKGMFGLITVHGTFRLVSGEVTIAADPAQSSVQATIDATSYSSGLGKRDKDVTSATLIDAETYPEITFSGQGARAAGAGWVVPGTVTAHGTPVPTDLRIEEVRLEDGTARFRAAATVDRNQFGVTKKKGMVGPKVVVIIDAVAVPVSATP
;
A
#
# COMPACT_ATOMS: atom_id res chain seq x y z
N MET A 1 12.56 -42.67 -17.15
CA MET A 1 11.99 -41.40 -17.67
C MET A 1 11.15 -40.80 -16.57
N THR A 2 11.73 -39.86 -15.86
CA THR A 2 11.04 -39.09 -14.82
C THR A 2 10.57 -37.78 -15.44
N GLU A 3 9.31 -37.69 -15.73
CA GLU A 3 8.68 -36.43 -16.08
C GLU A 3 8.61 -35.56 -14.86
N SER A 4 9.43 -34.52 -14.87
CA SER A 4 9.29 -33.41 -13.93
C SER A 4 8.13 -32.55 -14.42
N SER A 5 6.98 -32.72 -13.81
CA SER A 5 5.88 -31.77 -13.98
C SER A 5 6.32 -30.36 -13.50
N PRO A 6 6.08 -29.32 -14.29
CA PRO A 6 6.32 -27.96 -13.79
C PRO A 6 5.33 -27.72 -12.65
N THR A 7 5.85 -27.51 -11.47
CA THR A 7 5.06 -27.03 -10.34
C THR A 7 4.54 -25.65 -10.72
N THR A 8 3.31 -25.59 -11.15
CA THR A 8 2.58 -24.34 -11.25
C THR A 8 2.62 -23.73 -9.86
N GLY A 9 3.31 -22.59 -9.70
CA GLY A 9 3.38 -21.90 -8.44
C GLY A 9 1.99 -21.53 -7.97
N ALA A 10 1.42 -22.36 -7.12
CA ALA A 10 0.20 -21.99 -6.41
C ALA A 10 0.49 -20.74 -5.62
N ALA A 11 -0.36 -19.71 -5.75
CA ALA A 11 -0.26 -18.51 -4.97
C ALA A 11 -0.14 -18.92 -3.49
N THR A 12 1.01 -18.63 -2.88
CA THR A 12 1.25 -19.00 -1.50
C THR A 12 0.31 -18.17 -0.62
N THR A 13 -0.57 -18.84 0.10
CA THR A 13 -1.51 -18.17 1.01
C THR A 13 -1.03 -18.39 2.43
N PRO A 14 -0.88 -17.32 3.23
CA PRO A 14 -0.56 -17.47 4.64
C PRO A 14 -1.66 -18.24 5.38
N ALA A 15 -1.29 -18.88 6.49
CA ALA A 15 -2.26 -19.56 7.35
C ALA A 15 -3.33 -18.57 7.85
N PRO A 16 -4.60 -19.00 7.98
CA PRO A 16 -5.63 -18.14 8.56
C PRO A 16 -5.23 -17.63 9.94
N GLY A 17 -5.54 -16.37 10.22
CA GLY A 17 -5.21 -15.70 11.45
C GLY A 17 -5.00 -14.21 11.25
N THR A 18 -4.64 -13.54 12.32
CA THR A 18 -4.35 -12.11 12.33
C THR A 18 -2.84 -11.89 12.29
N TYR A 19 -2.42 -10.99 11.42
CA TYR A 19 -1.02 -10.60 11.23
C TYR A 19 -0.91 -9.10 11.45
N ARG A 20 0.12 -8.68 12.17
CA ARG A 20 0.45 -7.27 12.35
C ARG A 20 1.57 -6.88 11.40
N LEU A 21 1.40 -5.76 10.69
CA LEU A 21 2.46 -5.22 9.85
C LEU A 21 3.57 -4.65 10.72
N ASP A 22 4.81 -4.96 10.37
CA ASP A 22 6.00 -4.46 11.05
C ASP A 22 6.46 -3.16 10.38
N PRO A 23 6.29 -1.99 11.02
CA PRO A 23 6.67 -0.72 10.43
C PRO A 23 8.18 -0.61 10.12
N GLY A 24 9.01 -1.21 10.95
CA GLY A 24 10.47 -1.16 10.79
C GLY A 24 11.01 -2.00 9.63
N ARG A 25 10.23 -2.97 9.15
CA ARG A 25 10.61 -3.86 8.04
C ARG A 25 9.72 -3.71 6.81
N SER A 26 8.80 -2.76 6.82
CA SER A 26 7.89 -2.48 5.72
C SER A 26 8.23 -1.15 5.06
N THR A 27 8.02 -1.06 3.75
CA THR A 27 8.25 0.17 2.98
C THR A 27 7.01 0.54 2.19
N VAL A 28 6.73 1.83 2.11
CA VAL A 28 5.66 2.41 1.29
C VAL A 28 6.30 3.38 0.32
N LYS A 29 6.22 3.10 -0.97
CA LYS A 29 6.73 3.96 -2.04
C LYS A 29 5.57 4.61 -2.76
N ALA A 30 5.76 5.86 -3.14
CA ALA A 30 4.78 6.61 -3.92
C ALA A 30 5.48 7.25 -5.11
N ASP A 31 5.17 6.76 -6.30
CA ASP A 31 5.77 7.22 -7.54
C ASP A 31 4.77 8.07 -8.32
N GLY A 32 5.18 9.27 -8.66
CA GLY A 32 4.37 10.21 -9.42
C GLY A 32 5.14 10.83 -10.58
N LYS A 33 4.43 11.44 -11.51
CA LYS A 33 5.02 12.20 -12.61
C LYS A 33 5.13 13.67 -12.22
N GLY A 34 6.21 14.30 -12.63
CA GLY A 34 6.44 15.74 -12.47
C GLY A 34 6.86 16.39 -13.77
N MET A 35 6.90 17.73 -13.79
CA MET A 35 7.32 18.54 -14.93
C MET A 35 6.64 18.10 -16.25
N PHE A 36 5.31 18.17 -16.28
CA PHE A 36 4.48 17.81 -17.45
C PHE A 36 4.68 16.36 -17.92
N GLY A 37 4.99 15.45 -16.96
CA GLY A 37 5.19 14.02 -17.24
C GLY A 37 6.61 13.66 -17.69
N LEU A 38 7.53 14.60 -17.72
CA LEU A 38 8.89 14.38 -18.19
C LEU A 38 9.78 13.62 -17.19
N ILE A 39 9.48 13.74 -15.89
CA ILE A 39 10.24 13.06 -14.86
C ILE A 39 9.33 12.18 -13.99
N THR A 40 9.91 11.12 -13.44
CA THR A 40 9.26 10.33 -12.38
C THR A 40 9.86 10.73 -11.06
N VAL A 41 8.99 11.05 -10.10
CA VAL A 41 9.39 11.39 -8.74
C VAL A 41 9.11 10.17 -7.86
N HIS A 42 10.15 9.67 -7.22
CA HIS A 42 10.08 8.55 -6.28
C HIS A 42 10.08 9.10 -4.86
N GLY A 43 9.00 8.88 -4.15
CA GLY A 43 8.88 9.25 -2.75
C GLY A 43 8.60 8.04 -1.86
N THR A 44 8.82 8.21 -0.58
CA THR A 44 8.51 7.20 0.43
C THR A 44 7.72 7.79 1.56
N PHE A 45 6.89 6.96 2.18
CA PHE A 45 6.21 7.24 3.44
C PHE A 45 6.56 6.19 4.47
N ARG A 46 6.42 6.53 5.74
CA ARG A 46 6.57 5.58 6.84
C ARG A 46 5.23 4.94 7.18
N LEU A 47 5.21 3.61 7.28
CA LEU A 47 4.08 2.89 7.83
C LEU A 47 4.04 3.12 9.35
N VAL A 48 2.88 3.49 9.87
CA VAL A 48 2.66 3.66 11.32
C VAL A 48 2.22 2.35 11.94
N SER A 49 1.21 1.73 11.33
CA SER A 49 0.61 0.49 11.81
C SER A 49 -0.17 -0.18 10.69
N GLY A 50 -0.48 -1.43 10.89
CA GLY A 50 -1.36 -2.16 9.99
C GLY A 50 -1.66 -3.54 10.52
N GLU A 51 -2.76 -4.09 10.03
CA GLU A 51 -3.22 -5.42 10.37
C GLU A 51 -3.83 -6.10 9.15
N VAL A 52 -3.51 -7.36 8.99
CA VAL A 52 -4.09 -8.22 7.95
C VAL A 52 -4.74 -9.40 8.64
N THR A 53 -6.02 -9.61 8.38
CA THR A 53 -6.72 -10.82 8.81
C THR A 53 -6.90 -11.73 7.62
N ILE A 54 -6.27 -12.89 7.66
CA ILE A 54 -6.42 -13.93 6.66
C ILE A 54 -7.49 -14.89 7.14
N ALA A 55 -8.57 -14.99 6.38
CA ALA A 55 -9.64 -15.95 6.66
C ALA A 55 -9.47 -17.20 5.80
N ALA A 56 -10.05 -18.33 6.24
CA ALA A 56 -10.08 -19.55 5.45
C ALA A 56 -10.80 -19.34 4.09
N ASP A 57 -11.87 -18.56 4.10
CA ASP A 57 -12.47 -18.01 2.89
C ASP A 57 -11.85 -16.63 2.60
N PRO A 58 -11.13 -16.47 1.47
CA PRO A 58 -10.51 -15.19 1.12
C PRO A 58 -11.48 -14.02 1.11
N ALA A 59 -12.75 -14.23 0.78
CA ALA A 59 -13.76 -13.18 0.78
C ALA A 59 -14.02 -12.59 2.18
N GLN A 60 -13.59 -13.26 3.24
CA GLN A 60 -13.70 -12.78 4.63
C GLN A 60 -12.40 -12.17 5.16
N SER A 61 -11.36 -12.10 4.35
CA SER A 61 -10.09 -11.47 4.73
C SER A 61 -10.21 -9.95 4.72
N SER A 62 -9.36 -9.29 5.51
CA SER A 62 -9.37 -7.83 5.62
C SER A 62 -7.97 -7.27 5.77
N VAL A 63 -7.81 -6.00 5.40
CA VAL A 63 -6.56 -5.25 5.51
C VAL A 63 -6.85 -3.87 6.05
N GLN A 64 -6.08 -3.44 7.04
CA GLN A 64 -6.05 -2.06 7.52
C GLN A 64 -4.62 -1.59 7.62
N ALA A 65 -4.36 -0.35 7.23
CA ALA A 65 -3.04 0.26 7.34
C ALA A 65 -3.15 1.76 7.59
N THR A 66 -2.22 2.28 8.37
CA THR A 66 -2.07 3.72 8.63
C THR A 66 -0.66 4.14 8.25
N ILE A 67 -0.57 5.19 7.45
CA ILE A 67 0.66 5.76 6.92
C ILE A 67 0.81 7.18 7.44
N ASP A 68 2.02 7.56 7.81
CA ASP A 68 2.35 8.91 8.28
C ASP A 68 2.54 9.85 7.07
N ALA A 69 1.57 10.72 6.84
CA ALA A 69 1.61 11.70 5.75
C ALA A 69 2.74 12.71 5.92
N THR A 70 3.17 12.97 7.15
CA THR A 70 4.26 13.93 7.46
C THR A 70 5.64 13.36 7.12
N SER A 71 5.74 12.05 6.91
CA SER A 71 7.01 11.34 6.70
C SER A 71 7.49 11.33 5.26
N TYR A 72 6.78 11.97 4.33
CA TYR A 72 7.14 11.95 2.92
C TYR A 72 8.59 12.37 2.71
N SER A 73 9.33 11.56 1.94
CA SER A 73 10.72 11.83 1.58
C SER A 73 10.99 11.41 0.14
N SER A 74 11.57 12.31 -0.63
CA SER A 74 11.99 12.04 -2.02
C SER A 74 13.48 12.25 -2.23
N GLY A 75 14.23 12.52 -1.15
CA GLY A 75 15.64 12.86 -1.20
C GLY A 75 15.92 14.33 -1.53
N LEU A 76 14.89 15.16 -1.73
CA LEU A 76 15.01 16.59 -1.99
C LEU A 76 14.12 17.38 -1.03
N GLY A 77 14.70 17.97 -0.01
CA GLY A 77 13.98 18.63 1.08
C GLY A 77 12.99 19.71 0.65
N LYS A 78 13.31 20.48 -0.40
CA LYS A 78 12.39 21.48 -0.94
C LYS A 78 11.12 20.84 -1.51
N ARG A 79 11.27 19.74 -2.25
CA ARG A 79 10.14 18.99 -2.79
C ARG A 79 9.30 18.38 -1.66
N ASP A 80 9.96 17.83 -0.66
CA ASP A 80 9.28 17.19 0.48
C ASP A 80 8.43 18.18 1.25
N LYS A 81 8.93 19.40 1.46
CA LYS A 81 8.14 20.49 2.04
C LYS A 81 6.94 20.88 1.17
N ASP A 82 7.11 20.94 -0.12
CA ASP A 82 6.03 21.23 -1.07
C ASP A 82 4.93 20.17 -1.03
N VAL A 83 5.32 18.91 -1.07
CA VAL A 83 4.36 17.78 -1.07
C VAL A 83 3.57 17.74 0.23
N THR A 84 4.21 17.95 1.38
CA THR A 84 3.55 17.92 2.69
C THR A 84 2.80 19.20 3.04
N SER A 85 2.99 20.26 2.25
CA SER A 85 2.37 21.56 2.49
C SER A 85 0.86 21.56 2.26
N ALA A 86 0.18 22.61 2.73
CA ALA A 86 -1.24 22.85 2.51
C ALA A 86 -1.62 22.95 1.01
N THR A 87 -0.65 23.20 0.14
CA THR A 87 -0.86 23.25 -1.31
C THR A 87 -1.11 21.86 -1.90
N LEU A 88 -0.52 20.82 -1.32
CA LEU A 88 -0.67 19.44 -1.81
C LEU A 88 -1.37 18.56 -0.75
N ILE A 89 -0.66 17.70 -0.05
CA ILE A 89 -1.32 16.73 0.84
C ILE A 89 -1.75 17.30 2.19
N ASP A 90 -1.29 18.49 2.54
CA ASP A 90 -1.61 19.17 3.80
C ASP A 90 -1.45 18.24 5.02
N ALA A 91 -0.23 17.73 5.19
CA ALA A 91 0.07 16.74 6.22
C ALA A 91 -0.07 17.27 7.65
N GLU A 92 -0.01 18.61 7.84
CA GLU A 92 -0.24 19.22 9.15
C GLU A 92 -1.71 19.07 9.58
N THR A 93 -2.64 19.31 8.65
CA THR A 93 -4.08 19.16 8.90
C THR A 93 -4.50 17.69 8.84
N TYR A 94 -3.91 16.92 7.92
CA TYR A 94 -4.24 15.52 7.67
C TYR A 94 -2.99 14.64 7.83
N PRO A 95 -2.55 14.37 9.06
CA PRO A 95 -1.27 13.68 9.30
C PRO A 95 -1.25 12.21 8.94
N GLU A 96 -2.41 11.61 8.70
CA GLU A 96 -2.53 10.19 8.40
C GLU A 96 -3.18 9.93 7.05
N ILE A 97 -2.64 8.92 6.36
CA ILE A 97 -3.26 8.30 5.18
C ILE A 97 -3.62 6.88 5.59
N THR A 98 -4.87 6.48 5.40
CA THR A 98 -5.34 5.17 5.82
C THR A 98 -5.86 4.35 4.64
N PHE A 99 -5.70 3.05 4.73
CA PHE A 99 -6.36 2.08 3.86
C PHE A 99 -7.19 1.12 4.71
N SER A 100 -8.40 0.85 4.28
CA SER A 100 -9.27 -0.16 4.85
C SER A 100 -9.91 -0.96 3.74
N GLY A 101 -9.65 -2.26 3.69
CA GLY A 101 -10.19 -3.15 2.67
C GLY A 101 -10.74 -4.43 3.25
N GLN A 102 -11.72 -5.00 2.57
CA GLN A 102 -12.35 -6.25 2.98
C GLN A 102 -12.71 -7.08 1.76
N GLY A 103 -12.48 -8.38 1.88
CA GLY A 103 -12.74 -9.36 0.84
C GLY A 103 -11.60 -9.43 -0.18
N ALA A 104 -10.88 -10.53 -0.20
CA ALA A 104 -9.88 -10.80 -1.22
C ALA A 104 -10.47 -11.69 -2.31
N ARG A 105 -10.22 -11.36 -3.57
CA ARG A 105 -10.57 -12.18 -4.71
C ARG A 105 -9.33 -12.50 -5.52
N ALA A 106 -9.26 -13.71 -6.06
CA ALA A 106 -8.16 -14.10 -6.94
C ALA A 106 -8.18 -13.28 -8.23
N ALA A 107 -7.02 -12.77 -8.64
CA ALA A 107 -6.86 -12.01 -9.87
C ALA A 107 -5.49 -12.35 -10.48
N GLY A 108 -5.49 -13.07 -11.59
CA GLY A 108 -4.25 -13.58 -12.19
C GLY A 108 -3.46 -14.45 -11.21
N ALA A 109 -2.17 -14.15 -11.02
CA ALA A 109 -1.30 -14.87 -10.09
C ALA A 109 -1.39 -14.34 -8.65
N GLY A 110 -2.19 -13.32 -8.39
CA GLY A 110 -2.29 -12.66 -7.10
C GLY A 110 -3.72 -12.47 -6.62
N TRP A 111 -3.93 -11.42 -5.86
CA TRP A 111 -5.21 -11.10 -5.23
C TRP A 111 -5.55 -9.63 -5.40
N VAL A 112 -6.83 -9.31 -5.38
CA VAL A 112 -7.32 -7.94 -5.29
C VAL A 112 -8.15 -7.80 -4.03
N VAL A 113 -7.85 -6.78 -3.23
CA VAL A 113 -8.63 -6.40 -2.05
C VAL A 113 -9.27 -5.05 -2.34
N PRO A 114 -10.59 -5.00 -2.58
CA PRO A 114 -11.28 -3.73 -2.70
C PRO A 114 -11.32 -3.03 -1.35
N GLY A 115 -11.12 -1.72 -1.36
CA GLY A 115 -11.07 -0.95 -0.14
C GLY A 115 -11.22 0.53 -0.36
N THR A 116 -10.85 1.29 0.65
CA THR A 116 -10.92 2.75 0.65
C THR A 116 -9.62 3.32 1.16
N VAL A 117 -9.01 4.21 0.37
CA VAL A 117 -7.93 5.08 0.83
C VAL A 117 -8.54 6.39 1.30
N THR A 118 -8.17 6.81 2.50
CA THR A 118 -8.52 8.13 3.02
C THR A 118 -7.27 8.97 3.14
N ALA A 119 -7.19 10.03 2.38
CA ALA A 119 -6.11 11.01 2.40
C ALA A 119 -6.71 12.39 2.23
N HIS A 120 -6.04 13.41 2.76
CA HIS A 120 -6.53 14.79 2.70
C HIS A 120 -8.00 14.91 3.19
N GLY A 121 -8.36 14.09 4.20
CA GLY A 121 -9.70 14.03 4.75
C GLY A 121 -10.77 13.42 3.83
N THR A 122 -10.39 12.89 2.68
CA THR A 122 -11.32 12.41 1.64
C THR A 122 -11.16 10.91 1.42
N PRO A 123 -12.22 10.11 1.60
CA PRO A 123 -12.20 8.69 1.29
C PRO A 123 -12.44 8.47 -0.22
N VAL A 124 -11.63 7.59 -0.82
CA VAL A 124 -11.75 7.21 -2.25
C VAL A 124 -11.67 5.70 -2.38
N PRO A 125 -12.64 5.04 -3.02
CA PRO A 125 -12.57 3.62 -3.32
C PRO A 125 -11.31 3.29 -4.12
N THR A 126 -10.56 2.28 -3.68
CA THR A 126 -9.27 1.92 -4.27
C THR A 126 -9.07 0.43 -4.15
N ASP A 127 -8.72 -0.22 -5.24
CA ASP A 127 -8.34 -1.64 -5.24
C ASP A 127 -6.86 -1.78 -4.90
N LEU A 128 -6.57 -2.60 -3.89
CA LEU A 128 -5.21 -2.99 -3.57
C LEU A 128 -4.91 -4.32 -4.25
N ARG A 129 -3.92 -4.34 -5.13
CA ARG A 129 -3.46 -5.56 -5.79
C ARG A 129 -2.33 -6.18 -4.99
N ILE A 130 -2.51 -7.40 -4.54
CA ILE A 130 -1.47 -8.20 -3.90
C ILE A 130 -0.78 -8.98 -5.01
N GLU A 131 0.42 -8.59 -5.37
CA GLU A 131 1.16 -9.15 -6.51
C GLU A 131 1.99 -10.37 -6.11
N GLU A 132 2.46 -10.39 -4.88
CA GLU A 132 3.31 -11.45 -4.38
C GLU A 132 3.08 -11.68 -2.88
N VAL A 133 3.09 -12.94 -2.50
CA VAL A 133 3.10 -13.36 -1.09
C VAL A 133 4.21 -14.37 -0.90
N ARG A 134 5.09 -14.14 0.06
CA ARG A 134 6.16 -15.05 0.46
C ARG A 134 6.05 -15.36 1.94
N LEU A 135 6.28 -16.62 2.28
CA LEU A 135 6.36 -17.06 3.67
C LEU A 135 7.83 -17.32 4.01
N GLU A 136 8.33 -16.63 5.03
CA GLU A 136 9.71 -16.73 5.49
C GLU A 136 9.73 -16.75 7.02
N ASP A 137 10.28 -17.81 7.62
CA ASP A 137 10.50 -17.92 9.07
C ASP A 137 9.27 -17.54 9.94
N GLY A 138 8.09 -18.00 9.52
CA GLY A 138 6.85 -17.72 10.24
C GLY A 138 6.26 -16.33 10.00
N THR A 139 6.92 -15.49 9.19
CA THR A 139 6.38 -14.20 8.75
C THR A 139 5.85 -14.29 7.33
N ALA A 140 4.93 -13.40 6.98
CA ALA A 140 4.47 -13.24 5.61
C ALA A 140 4.98 -11.93 5.04
N ARG A 141 5.53 -11.97 3.83
CA ARG A 141 5.88 -10.78 3.06
C ARG A 141 4.87 -10.59 1.95
N PHE A 142 4.36 -9.38 1.85
CA PHE A 142 3.41 -9.01 0.81
C PHE A 142 4.01 -7.92 -0.06
N ARG A 143 3.93 -8.08 -1.37
CA ARG A 143 4.11 -7.00 -2.31
C ARG A 143 2.77 -6.61 -2.86
N ALA A 144 2.39 -5.35 -2.66
CA ALA A 144 1.10 -4.83 -3.07
C ALA A 144 1.27 -3.50 -3.83
N ALA A 145 0.32 -3.21 -4.70
CA ALA A 145 0.31 -1.97 -5.47
C ALA A 145 -1.11 -1.42 -5.57
N ALA A 146 -1.21 -0.11 -5.60
CA ALA A 146 -2.43 0.62 -5.89
C ALA A 146 -2.11 1.86 -6.72
N THR A 147 -3.02 2.27 -7.58
CA THR A 147 -2.93 3.53 -8.30
C THR A 147 -4.03 4.46 -7.83
N VAL A 148 -3.65 5.65 -7.43
CA VAL A 148 -4.59 6.68 -6.96
C VAL A 148 -4.50 7.92 -7.83
N ASP A 149 -5.61 8.63 -7.95
CA ASP A 149 -5.66 9.95 -8.59
C ASP A 149 -5.77 11.02 -7.51
N ARG A 150 -4.75 11.86 -7.38
CA ARG A 150 -4.72 12.90 -6.34
C ARG A 150 -5.89 13.87 -6.41
N ASN A 151 -6.44 14.09 -7.60
CA ASN A 151 -7.58 14.98 -7.77
C ASN A 151 -8.84 14.47 -7.06
N GLN A 152 -9.00 13.16 -6.94
CA GLN A 152 -10.13 12.56 -6.22
C GLN A 152 -10.10 12.84 -4.72
N PHE A 153 -8.92 13.16 -4.18
CA PHE A 153 -8.74 13.56 -2.77
C PHE A 153 -8.85 15.07 -2.57
N GLY A 154 -9.18 15.83 -3.60
CA GLY A 154 -9.22 17.28 -3.52
C GLY A 154 -7.84 17.94 -3.63
N VAL A 155 -6.79 17.19 -3.93
CA VAL A 155 -5.43 17.69 -4.13
C VAL A 155 -5.28 18.08 -5.60
N THR A 156 -5.66 19.32 -5.92
CA THR A 156 -5.81 19.77 -7.32
C THR A 156 -4.82 20.85 -7.75
N LYS A 157 -3.96 21.31 -6.83
CA LYS A 157 -2.99 22.36 -7.10
C LYS A 157 -1.81 21.84 -7.93
N LYS A 158 -1.05 22.77 -8.53
CA LYS A 158 0.17 22.49 -9.32
C LYS A 158 -0.08 21.57 -10.52
N LYS A 159 -1.18 21.74 -11.22
CA LYS A 159 -1.46 21.02 -12.46
C LYS A 159 -0.32 21.24 -13.47
N GLY A 160 0.10 20.16 -14.14
CA GLY A 160 1.23 20.19 -15.07
C GLY A 160 2.59 19.99 -14.37
N MET A 161 2.80 20.56 -13.19
CA MET A 161 4.02 20.34 -12.41
C MET A 161 3.99 19.03 -11.63
N VAL A 162 2.81 18.62 -11.18
CA VAL A 162 2.58 17.36 -10.48
C VAL A 162 1.48 16.59 -11.20
N GLY A 163 1.79 15.39 -11.65
CA GLY A 163 0.83 14.54 -12.37
C GLY A 163 -0.33 14.07 -11.49
N PRO A 164 -1.46 13.70 -12.10
CA PRO A 164 -2.64 13.28 -11.34
C PRO A 164 -2.51 11.88 -10.75
N LYS A 165 -1.80 10.99 -11.39
CA LYS A 165 -1.69 9.59 -10.96
C LYS A 165 -0.47 9.37 -10.08
N VAL A 166 -0.68 8.64 -8.99
CA VAL A 166 0.36 8.18 -8.08
C VAL A 166 0.27 6.67 -7.97
N VAL A 167 1.36 5.98 -8.24
CA VAL A 167 1.48 4.54 -8.04
C VAL A 167 2.08 4.30 -6.66
N VAL A 168 1.35 3.61 -5.81
CA VAL A 168 1.80 3.25 -4.47
C VAL A 168 2.23 1.79 -4.49
N ILE A 169 3.45 1.52 -4.05
CA ILE A 169 4.01 0.17 -3.95
C ILE A 169 4.35 -0.08 -2.48
N ILE A 170 3.83 -1.17 -1.95
CA ILE A 170 4.01 -1.54 -0.56
C ILE A 170 4.72 -2.88 -0.50
N ASP A 171 5.87 -2.90 0.17
CA ASP A 171 6.53 -4.12 0.58
C ASP A 171 6.35 -4.25 2.09
N ALA A 172 5.43 -5.10 2.51
CA ALA A 172 5.04 -5.25 3.90
C ALA A 172 5.52 -6.57 4.49
N VAL A 173 6.02 -6.51 5.71
CA VAL A 173 6.32 -7.68 6.53
C VAL A 173 5.23 -7.81 7.58
N ALA A 174 4.54 -8.94 7.59
CA ALA A 174 3.43 -9.22 8.49
C ALA A 174 3.82 -10.35 9.45
N VAL A 175 3.68 -10.09 10.74
CA VAL A 175 4.04 -11.02 11.80
C VAL A 175 2.75 -11.58 12.42
N PRO A 176 2.62 -12.91 12.59
CA PRO A 176 1.44 -13.48 13.23
C PRO A 176 1.27 -12.91 14.64
N VAL A 177 0.03 -12.52 14.94
CA VAL A 177 -0.33 -12.18 16.31
C VAL A 177 -0.55 -13.46 17.08
N SER A 178 0.28 -13.71 18.07
CA SER A 178 0.11 -14.88 18.94
C SER A 178 -1.21 -14.76 19.67
N ALA A 179 -2.10 -15.75 19.50
CA ALA A 179 -3.26 -15.85 20.36
C ALA A 179 -2.78 -15.99 21.80
N THR A 180 -3.04 -14.99 22.62
CA THR A 180 -2.83 -15.12 24.06
C THR A 180 -3.89 -16.06 24.61
N PRO A 181 -3.50 -17.16 25.26
CA PRO A 181 -4.48 -18.03 25.87
C PRO A 181 -5.29 -17.33 26.97
#